data_4cb3680424fb810fb1a88a069a0535c6
#
_entry.id   4cb3680424fb810fb1a88a069a0535c6
#
_cell.length_a   1.000
_cell.length_b   1.000
_cell.length_c   1.000
_cell.angle_alpha   90.00
_cell.angle_beta   90.00
_cell.angle_gamma   90.00
#
_symmetry.space_group_name_H-M   'P 1'
#
loop_
_entity.id
_entity.type
_entity.pdbx_description
1 polymer ?
#
loop_
_entity_poly.entity_id
_entity_poly.type
_entity_poly.pdbx_seq_one_letter_code
_entity_poly.pdbx_strand_id
1 'polypeptide(L)' 'MANTKVIDYEKLYTLAKIGLSEEQIAISLGISLSTIARRKRDDDTFDSTLKAGKQAGI' A
#
# COMPACT_ATOMS: atom_id res chain seq x y z
N MET A 1 6.99 -19.76 4.78
CA MET A 1 6.82 -19.34 4.66
C MET A 1 6.36 -18.68 4.93
N ALA A 2 6.25 -18.21 4.95
CA ALA A 2 6.01 -17.47 5.27
C ALA A 2 5.16 -16.79 5.33
N ASN A 3 4.67 -16.46 5.40
CA ASN A 3 3.88 -15.79 5.50
C ASN A 3 3.71 -14.83 5.64
N THR A 4 4.01 -14.61 5.47
CA THR A 4 3.90 -13.70 5.85
C THR A 4 3.21 -12.62 5.45
N LYS A 5 2.71 -11.94 5.97
CA LYS A 5 1.96 -10.86 5.80
C LYS A 5 2.62 -9.61 6.13
N VAL A 6 3.88 -9.51 6.04
CA VAL A 6 4.65 -8.29 6.26
C VAL A 6 4.45 -7.40 5.05
N ILE A 7 3.98 -6.19 5.28
CA ILE A 7 3.80 -5.23 4.20
C ILE A 7 5.13 -4.55 3.91
N ASP A 8 5.51 -4.53 2.63
CA ASP A 8 6.71 -3.83 2.20
C ASP A 8 6.35 -2.37 1.97
N TYR A 9 6.63 -1.54 2.96
CA TYR A 9 6.26 -0.13 2.89
C TYR A 9 7.01 0.61 1.79
N GLU A 10 8.22 0.19 1.51
CA GLU A 10 9.00 0.77 0.42
C GLU A 10 8.32 0.53 -0.92
N LYS A 11 7.87 -0.70 -1.11
CA LYS A 11 7.16 -1.04 -2.33
C LYS A 11 5.83 -0.30 -2.40
N LEU A 12 5.14 -0.19 -1.27
CA LEU A 12 3.89 0.54 -1.21
C LEU A 12 4.09 1.99 -1.63
N TYR A 13 5.13 2.63 -1.11
CA TYR A 13 5.46 4.01 -1.46
C TYR A 13 5.70 4.15 -2.95
N THR A 14 6.51 3.25 -3.52
CA THR A 14 6.84 3.28 -4.94
C THR A 14 5.59 3.10 -5.80
N LEU A 15 4.74 2.15 -5.44
CA LEU A 15 3.53 1.88 -6.21
C LEU A 15 2.59 3.09 -6.19
N ALA A 16 2.47 3.73 -5.04
CA ALA A 16 1.65 4.93 -4.93
C ALA A 16 2.26 6.08 -5.71
N LYS A 17 3.58 6.18 -5.70
CA LYS A 17 4.29 7.25 -6.37
C LYS A 17 4.10 7.20 -7.88
N ILE A 18 4.04 6.00 -8.45
CA ILE A 18 3.85 5.88 -9.90
C ILE A 18 2.39 6.00 -10.32
N GLY A 19 1.50 6.23 -9.37
CA GLY A 19 0.13 6.58 -9.68
C GLY A 19 -0.84 5.42 -9.82
N LEU A 20 -0.49 4.27 -9.27
CA LEU A 20 -1.39 3.12 -9.33
C LEU A 20 -2.60 3.32 -8.43
N SER A 21 -3.74 2.77 -8.84
CA SER A 21 -4.93 2.79 -8.00
C SER A 21 -4.75 1.82 -6.83
N GLU A 22 -5.61 1.96 -5.82
CA GLU A 22 -5.54 1.06 -4.66
C GLU A 22 -5.74 -0.39 -5.06
N GLU A 23 -6.60 -0.62 -6.05
CA GLU A 23 -6.83 -1.96 -6.54
C GLU A 23 -5.55 -2.54 -7.15
N GLN A 24 -4.85 -1.76 -7.94
CA GLN A 24 -3.60 -2.20 -8.54
C GLN A 24 -2.52 -2.40 -7.50
N ILE A 25 -2.48 -1.53 -6.51
CA ILE A 25 -1.53 -1.67 -5.41
C ILE A 25 -1.80 -2.97 -4.65
N ALA A 26 -3.06 -3.28 -4.40
CA ALA A 26 -3.42 -4.51 -3.70
C ALA A 26 -2.95 -5.73 -4.48
N ILE A 27 -3.17 -5.74 -5.78
CA ILE A 27 -2.73 -6.84 -6.63
C ILE A 27 -1.22 -6.99 -6.56
N SER A 28 -0.51 -5.87 -6.66
CA SER A 28 0.96 -5.90 -6.62
C SER A 28 1.50 -6.38 -5.28
N LEU A 29 0.80 -6.07 -4.20
CA LEU A 29 1.23 -6.50 -2.87
C LEU A 29 0.72 -7.89 -2.52
N GLY A 30 -0.16 -8.46 -3.34
CA GLY A 30 -0.71 -9.78 -3.08
C GLY A 30 -1.76 -9.79 -1.99
N ILE A 31 -2.48 -8.70 -1.81
CA ILE A 31 -3.53 -8.61 -0.81
C ILE A 31 -4.82 -8.15 -1.48
N SER A 32 -5.92 -8.23 -0.74
CA SER A 32 -7.21 -7.81 -1.29
C SER A 32 -7.43 -6.33 -1.06
N LEU A 33 -8.36 -5.77 -1.82
CA LEU A 33 -8.72 -4.36 -1.65
C LEU A 33 -9.31 -4.13 -0.26
N SER A 34 -10.03 -5.11 0.27
CA SER A 34 -10.55 -5.02 1.63
C SER A 34 -9.43 -4.90 2.65
N THR A 35 -8.33 -5.61 2.42
CA THR A 35 -7.17 -5.54 3.29
C THR A 35 -6.56 -4.14 3.24
N ILE A 36 -6.51 -3.54 2.05
CA ILE A 36 -6.02 -2.17 1.91
C ILE A 36 -6.86 -1.21 2.77
N ALA A 37 -8.18 -1.32 2.67
CA ALA A 37 -9.07 -0.45 3.43
C ALA A 37 -8.87 -0.62 4.92
N ARG A 38 -8.72 -1.87 5.37
CA ARG A 38 -8.50 -2.14 6.78
C ARG A 38 -7.17 -1.57 7.26
N ARG A 39 -6.12 -1.76 6.47
CA ARG A 39 -4.80 -1.25 6.83
C ARG A 39 -4.78 0.27 6.91
N LYS A 40 -5.48 0.93 5.99
CA LYS A 40 -5.54 2.39 6.02
C LYS A 40 -6.18 2.88 7.31
N ARG A 41 -7.11 2.11 7.87
CA ARG A 41 -7.77 2.50 9.08
C ARG A 41 -6.98 2.13 10.33
N ASP A 42 -6.36 0.94 10.33
CA ASP A 42 -5.74 0.39 11.52
C ASP A 42 -4.22 0.61 11.59
N ASP A 43 -3.59 0.93 10.48
CA ASP A 43 -2.14 1.06 10.41
C ASP A 43 -1.78 2.46 9.90
N ASP A 44 -1.44 3.34 10.82
CA ASP A 44 -1.10 4.72 10.46
C ASP A 44 0.09 4.78 9.52
N THR A 45 1.05 3.89 9.68
CA THR A 45 2.23 3.86 8.82
C THR A 45 1.84 3.55 7.39
N PHE A 46 0.93 2.60 7.22
CA PHE A 46 0.44 2.24 5.89
C PHE A 46 -0.24 3.44 5.24
N ASP A 47 -1.14 4.07 5.98
CA ASP A 47 -1.88 5.20 5.45
C ASP A 47 -0.97 6.36 5.12
N SER A 48 -0.02 6.67 6.00
CA SER A 48 0.93 7.76 5.78
C SER A 48 1.83 7.48 4.59
N THR A 49 2.28 6.24 4.45
CA THR A 49 3.15 5.86 3.34
C THR A 49 2.40 5.99 2.02
N LEU A 50 1.16 5.54 2.00
CA LEU A 50 0.35 5.61 0.80
C LEU A 50 0.13 7.06 0.38
N LYS A 51 -0.21 7.91 1.33
CA LYS A 51 -0.43 9.33 1.04
C LYS A 51 0.85 10.01 0.59
N ALA A 52 1.95 9.71 1.24
CA ALA A 52 3.24 10.30 0.88
C ALA A 52 3.63 9.91 -0.54
N GLY A 53 3.40 8.66 -0.90
CA GLY A 53 3.69 8.19 -2.23
C GLY A 53 2.86 8.91 -3.28
N LYS A 54 1.57 9.04 -3.00
CA LYS A 54 0.68 9.73 -3.94
C LYS A 54 1.09 11.18 -4.14
N GLN A 55 1.49 11.84 -3.06
CA GLN A 55 1.93 13.22 -3.16
C GLN A 55 3.25 13.35 -3.89
N ALA A 56 4.15 12.41 -3.68
CA ALA A 56 5.45 12.43 -4.34
C ALA A 56 5.35 12.17 -5.83
N GLY A 57 4.29 11.51 -6.27
CA GLY A 57 4.13 11.10 -7.65
C GLY A 57 3.55 12.16 -8.58
N ILE A 58 3.28 13.33 -8.10
CA ILE A 58 2.67 14.37 -8.93
C ILE A 58 3.56 14.91 -10.03
#